data_c72c86724bedfa79736bda0cc6f312ef
#
_entry.id   c72c86724bedfa79736bda0cc6f312ef
#
_cell.length_a   1.000
_cell.length_b   1.000
_cell.length_c   1.000
_cell.angle_alpha   90.00
_cell.angle_beta   90.00
_cell.angle_gamma   90.00
#
_symmetry.space_group_name_H-M   'P 1'
#
loop_
_entity.id
_entity.type
_entity.pdbx_description
1 polymer ?
#
loop_
_entity_poly.entity_id
_entity_poly.type
_entity_poly.pdbx_seq_one_letter_code
_entity_poly.pdbx_strand_id
1 'polypeptide(L)'
;MPKEFLTYQQQMEKLRRSGLAIEDEEACCGALADIGYFPVVNGYQSFFRDPSTRVYREGATFGDILALYEFDVELREIMLDALLKVEVKIRSAVAYEFCAAYGESQSKYLDARCYAASKGSKRVLPKLLNMLDYIANKDTSHEYLAYYRRAYKNVPLWVAVNAMTFGQISKMLTALRDNEKARIAKRFGVGNPKELSSFIRVLALYRNVCAHGERLFSHRCHVEIPDTALHAKLGIEKIGPDYACGKVDVFSAVIALRYLLRDDEFKAFKAKLVRCVNGYLSSDESIGEERLLEAMGFPAEWKKITRYKL
;
A
#
# COMPACT_ATOMS: atom_id res chain seq x y z
N MET A 1 0.16 9.15 -33.32
CA MET A 1 1.19 8.30 -33.90
C MET A 1 1.72 7.35 -32.84
N PRO A 2 2.04 6.09 -33.15
CA PRO A 2 2.70 5.20 -32.19
C PRO A 2 4.05 5.80 -31.80
N LYS A 3 4.47 5.56 -30.54
CA LYS A 3 5.79 5.98 -30.07
C LYS A 3 6.83 5.03 -30.66
N GLU A 4 7.85 5.58 -31.32
CA GLU A 4 8.95 4.81 -31.87
C GLU A 4 9.87 4.30 -30.78
N PHE A 5 10.54 3.16 -31.06
CA PHE A 5 11.62 2.66 -30.21
C PHE A 5 12.83 3.60 -30.31
N LEU A 6 13.45 3.87 -29.15
CA LEU A 6 14.67 4.67 -29.04
C LEU A 6 15.74 3.86 -28.32
N THR A 7 16.95 3.85 -28.87
CA THR A 7 18.12 3.33 -28.18
C THR A 7 18.43 4.16 -26.93
N TYR A 8 19.23 3.65 -25.98
CA TYR A 8 19.61 4.39 -24.79
C TYR A 8 20.27 5.73 -25.13
N GLN A 9 21.13 5.76 -26.12
CA GLN A 9 21.75 7.01 -26.62
C GLN A 9 20.68 8.02 -27.08
N GLN A 10 19.74 7.57 -27.90
CA GLN A 10 18.64 8.42 -28.37
C GLN A 10 17.71 8.88 -27.24
N GLN A 11 17.53 8.05 -26.21
CA GLN A 11 16.78 8.44 -25.01
C GLN A 11 17.51 9.54 -24.24
N MET A 12 18.82 9.44 -24.03
CA MET A 12 19.64 10.47 -23.40
C MET A 12 19.62 11.77 -24.19
N GLU A 13 19.80 11.73 -25.53
CA GLU A 13 19.68 12.89 -26.39
C GLU A 13 18.34 13.59 -26.27
N LYS A 14 17.25 12.81 -26.21
CA LYS A 14 15.88 13.33 -26.01
C LYS A 14 15.75 14.05 -24.68
N LEU A 15 16.33 13.53 -23.59
CA LEU A 15 16.32 14.15 -22.29
C LEU A 15 17.10 15.49 -22.33
N ARG A 16 18.30 15.52 -22.94
CA ARG A 16 19.08 16.75 -23.12
C ARG A 16 18.32 17.81 -23.93
N ARG A 17 17.68 17.41 -25.03
CA ARG A 17 16.85 18.33 -25.84
C ARG A 17 15.66 18.91 -25.04
N SER A 18 15.23 18.21 -24.01
CA SER A 18 14.16 18.68 -23.12
C SER A 18 14.67 19.53 -21.96
N GLY A 19 16.00 19.84 -21.92
CA GLY A 19 16.63 20.67 -20.91
C GLY A 19 17.14 19.94 -19.68
N LEU A 20 17.18 18.59 -19.68
CA LEU A 20 17.72 17.82 -18.55
C LEU A 20 19.24 17.68 -18.69
N ALA A 21 20.00 18.06 -17.66
CA ALA A 21 21.43 17.81 -17.61
C ALA A 21 21.71 16.32 -17.32
N ILE A 22 22.69 15.74 -18.02
CA ILE A 22 23.19 14.38 -17.76
C ILE A 22 24.69 14.54 -17.50
N GLU A 23 25.05 14.51 -16.23
CA GLU A 23 26.42 14.72 -15.76
C GLU A 23 27.24 13.44 -15.87
N ASP A 24 26.63 12.29 -15.61
CA ASP A 24 27.22 10.96 -15.73
C ASP A 24 26.42 10.14 -16.76
N GLU A 25 27.01 10.01 -17.95
CA GLU A 25 26.38 9.25 -19.05
C GLU A 25 26.37 7.74 -18.79
N GLU A 26 27.40 7.22 -18.13
CA GLU A 26 27.50 5.79 -17.83
C GLU A 26 26.43 5.38 -16.80
N ALA A 27 26.28 6.13 -15.73
CA ALA A 27 25.24 5.94 -14.73
C ALA A 27 23.83 6.10 -15.34
N CYS A 28 23.62 7.11 -16.19
CA CYS A 28 22.36 7.30 -16.89
C CYS A 28 22.03 6.12 -17.82
N CYS A 29 22.98 5.68 -18.63
CA CYS A 29 22.81 4.54 -19.53
C CYS A 29 22.52 3.25 -18.75
N GLY A 30 23.24 3.00 -17.64
CA GLY A 30 23.03 1.88 -16.74
C GLY A 30 21.61 1.88 -16.14
N ALA A 31 21.16 2.99 -15.60
CA ALA A 31 19.83 3.13 -15.05
C ALA A 31 18.72 2.91 -16.12
N LEU A 32 18.93 3.42 -17.34
CA LEU A 32 18.01 3.19 -18.44
C LEU A 32 17.98 1.72 -18.90
N ALA A 33 19.10 1.00 -18.82
CA ALA A 33 19.20 -0.40 -19.17
C ALA A 33 18.57 -1.32 -18.10
N ASP A 34 18.85 -1.07 -16.83
CA ASP A 34 18.45 -1.94 -15.72
C ASP A 34 17.02 -1.70 -15.25
N ILE A 35 16.58 -0.45 -15.24
CA ILE A 35 15.27 -0.05 -14.73
C ILE A 35 14.29 0.28 -15.88
N GLY A 36 14.80 0.95 -16.92
CA GLY A 36 14.02 1.38 -18.09
C GLY A 36 13.56 2.84 -18.01
N TYR A 37 13.37 3.45 -19.18
CA TYR A 37 12.98 4.85 -19.33
C TYR A 37 11.63 5.16 -18.66
N PHE A 38 10.65 4.27 -18.81
CA PHE A 38 9.29 4.55 -18.31
C PHE A 38 9.23 4.59 -16.77
N PRO A 39 9.77 3.61 -16.02
CA PRO A 39 9.74 3.65 -14.56
C PRO A 39 10.54 4.81 -13.97
N VAL A 40 11.77 5.07 -14.46
CA VAL A 40 12.63 6.12 -13.92
C VAL A 40 12.15 7.50 -14.38
N VAL A 41 12.15 7.74 -15.70
CA VAL A 41 11.91 9.10 -16.21
C VAL A 41 10.43 9.48 -16.11
N ASN A 42 9.53 8.68 -16.71
CA ASN A 42 8.11 9.05 -16.73
C ASN A 42 7.47 8.99 -15.33
N GLY A 43 8.01 8.16 -14.45
CA GLY A 43 7.54 8.06 -13.08
C GLY A 43 7.76 9.34 -12.27
N TYR A 44 8.89 10.04 -12.48
CA TYR A 44 9.36 11.08 -11.55
C TYR A 44 9.61 12.44 -12.18
N GLN A 45 9.80 12.54 -13.51
CA GLN A 45 10.14 13.79 -14.21
C GLN A 45 9.21 14.97 -13.93
N SER A 46 7.95 14.72 -13.56
CA SER A 46 6.97 15.78 -13.30
C SER A 46 7.35 16.68 -12.12
N PHE A 47 8.20 16.19 -11.22
CA PHE A 47 8.71 16.96 -10.08
C PHE A 47 9.83 17.93 -10.48
N PHE A 48 10.48 17.71 -11.60
CA PHE A 48 11.61 18.46 -12.11
C PHE A 48 11.26 19.30 -13.35
N ARG A 49 10.01 19.25 -13.81
CA ARG A 49 9.52 20.00 -14.94
C ARG A 49 8.61 21.16 -14.53
N ASP A 50 8.60 22.20 -15.31
CA ASP A 50 7.59 23.23 -15.25
C ASP A 50 6.25 22.63 -15.75
N PRO A 51 5.14 22.76 -14.99
CA PRO A 51 3.85 22.17 -15.36
C PRO A 51 3.26 22.74 -16.66
N SER A 52 3.55 24.02 -16.99
CA SER A 52 2.97 24.73 -18.13
C SER A 52 3.76 24.47 -19.41
N THR A 53 5.08 24.54 -19.37
CA THR A 53 5.95 24.40 -20.54
C THR A 53 6.40 22.96 -20.78
N ARG A 54 6.34 22.12 -19.75
CA ARG A 54 6.88 20.75 -19.73
C ARG A 54 8.39 20.66 -19.94
N VAL A 55 9.09 21.79 -19.90
CA VAL A 55 10.55 21.84 -19.95
C VAL A 55 11.10 21.55 -18.56
N TYR A 56 12.26 20.92 -18.46
CA TYR A 56 12.93 20.74 -17.18
C TYR A 56 13.35 22.09 -16.61
N ARG A 57 13.28 22.22 -15.30
CA ARG A 57 13.74 23.43 -14.59
C ARG A 57 15.24 23.59 -14.77
N GLU A 58 15.70 24.82 -14.73
CA GLU A 58 17.12 25.13 -14.75
C GLU A 58 17.84 24.41 -13.60
N GLY A 59 18.97 23.79 -13.89
CA GLY A 59 19.74 22.98 -12.95
C GLY A 59 19.23 21.55 -12.72
N ALA A 60 18.09 21.14 -13.27
CA ALA A 60 17.62 19.77 -13.10
C ALA A 60 18.53 18.76 -13.80
N THR A 61 18.91 17.73 -13.09
CA THR A 61 19.81 16.67 -13.58
C THR A 61 19.08 15.30 -13.67
N PHE A 62 19.67 14.37 -14.41
CA PHE A 62 19.20 12.97 -14.38
C PHE A 62 19.45 12.34 -13.00
N GLY A 63 20.52 12.76 -12.31
CA GLY A 63 20.83 12.35 -10.93
C GLY A 63 19.69 12.65 -9.96
N ASP A 64 19.08 13.82 -10.05
CA ASP A 64 17.92 14.19 -9.20
C ASP A 64 16.71 13.25 -9.43
N ILE A 65 16.46 12.91 -10.68
CA ILE A 65 15.37 11.96 -11.02
C ILE A 65 15.68 10.57 -10.46
N LEU A 66 16.90 10.11 -10.59
CA LEU A 66 17.35 8.81 -10.09
C LEU A 66 17.33 8.78 -8.55
N ALA A 67 17.80 9.82 -7.88
CA ALA A 67 17.75 9.94 -6.42
C ALA A 67 16.32 9.86 -5.89
N LEU A 68 15.37 10.52 -6.53
CA LEU A 68 13.94 10.42 -6.16
C LEU A 68 13.36 9.03 -6.41
N TYR A 69 13.78 8.35 -7.48
CA TYR A 69 13.40 6.97 -7.74
C TYR A 69 13.93 6.02 -6.65
N GLU A 70 15.21 6.15 -6.27
CA GLU A 70 15.86 5.33 -5.23
C GLU A 70 15.23 5.57 -3.86
N PHE A 71 14.94 6.84 -3.51
CA PHE A 71 14.14 7.18 -2.33
C PHE A 71 12.80 6.44 -2.32
N ASP A 72 12.09 6.43 -3.44
CA ASP A 72 10.79 5.76 -3.54
C ASP A 72 10.92 4.22 -3.48
N VAL A 73 12.04 3.65 -3.94
CA VAL A 73 12.35 2.21 -3.74
C VAL A 73 12.48 1.90 -2.24
N GLU A 74 13.32 2.65 -1.51
CA GLU A 74 13.50 2.47 -0.07
C GLU A 74 12.18 2.67 0.69
N LEU A 75 11.40 3.69 0.32
CA LEU A 75 10.08 3.94 0.90
C LEU A 75 9.13 2.76 0.71
N ARG A 76 9.10 2.14 -0.50
CA ARG A 76 8.29 0.94 -0.77
C ARG A 76 8.69 -0.24 0.09
N GLU A 77 9.99 -0.47 0.28
CA GLU A 77 10.51 -1.57 1.12
C GLU A 77 10.09 -1.40 2.58
N ILE A 78 10.25 -0.19 3.13
CA ILE A 78 9.84 0.15 4.50
C ILE A 78 8.32 -0.04 4.68
N MET A 79 7.54 0.44 3.74
CA MET A 79 6.08 0.30 3.77
C MET A 79 5.66 -1.17 3.63
N LEU A 80 6.27 -1.92 2.72
CA LEU A 80 5.93 -3.33 2.48
C LEU A 80 6.18 -4.20 3.72
N ASP A 81 7.31 -4.02 4.43
CA ASP A 81 7.59 -4.71 5.70
C ASP A 81 6.46 -4.50 6.73
N ALA A 82 6.00 -3.26 6.89
CA ALA A 82 4.92 -2.93 7.81
C ALA A 82 3.55 -3.50 7.36
N LEU A 83 3.27 -3.44 6.05
CA LEU A 83 2.03 -3.94 5.45
C LEU A 83 1.92 -5.48 5.58
N LEU A 84 3.02 -6.21 5.37
CA LEU A 84 3.05 -7.66 5.53
C LEU A 84 2.78 -8.09 6.98
N LYS A 85 3.25 -7.34 7.98
CA LYS A 85 2.93 -7.59 9.39
C LYS A 85 1.43 -7.48 9.67
N VAL A 86 0.78 -6.46 9.12
CA VAL A 86 -0.70 -6.31 9.24
C VAL A 86 -1.41 -7.41 8.46
N GLU A 87 -0.95 -7.75 7.25
CA GLU A 87 -1.55 -8.80 6.42
C GLU A 87 -1.60 -10.14 7.17
N VAL A 88 -0.49 -10.55 7.82
CA VAL A 88 -0.44 -11.79 8.60
C VAL A 88 -1.42 -11.76 9.78
N LYS A 89 -1.45 -10.65 10.53
CA LYS A 89 -2.34 -10.51 11.69
C LYS A 89 -3.81 -10.55 11.32
N ILE A 90 -4.21 -9.81 10.29
CA ILE A 90 -5.62 -9.77 9.87
C ILE A 90 -6.07 -11.10 9.25
N ARG A 91 -5.19 -11.78 8.49
CA ARG A 91 -5.44 -13.12 7.96
C ARG A 91 -5.78 -14.11 9.08
N SER A 92 -4.93 -14.15 10.11
CA SER A 92 -5.15 -14.99 11.29
C SER A 92 -6.45 -14.64 12.03
N ALA A 93 -6.73 -13.34 12.23
CA ALA A 93 -7.93 -12.90 12.93
C ALA A 93 -9.21 -13.26 12.18
N VAL A 94 -9.25 -13.06 10.86
CA VAL A 94 -10.40 -13.39 10.00
C VAL A 94 -10.68 -14.90 10.02
N ALA A 95 -9.64 -15.72 9.87
CA ALA A 95 -9.79 -17.17 9.92
C ALA A 95 -10.29 -17.64 11.30
N TYR A 96 -9.71 -17.12 12.38
CA TYR A 96 -10.10 -17.50 13.74
C TYR A 96 -11.55 -17.14 14.05
N GLU A 97 -11.97 -15.90 13.79
CA GLU A 97 -13.31 -15.45 14.12
C GLU A 97 -14.40 -16.12 13.27
N PHE A 98 -14.08 -16.43 12.00
CA PHE A 98 -14.98 -17.21 11.16
C PHE A 98 -15.13 -18.65 11.69
N CYS A 99 -13.99 -19.33 11.96
CA CYS A 99 -14.01 -20.71 12.43
C CYS A 99 -14.66 -20.85 13.81
N ALA A 100 -14.45 -19.88 14.70
CA ALA A 100 -15.12 -19.85 16.01
C ALA A 100 -16.63 -19.70 15.92
N ALA A 101 -17.14 -19.05 14.87
CA ALA A 101 -18.58 -18.84 14.67
C ALA A 101 -19.26 -19.99 13.91
N TYR A 102 -18.58 -20.59 12.93
CA TYR A 102 -19.23 -21.50 11.96
C TYR A 102 -18.50 -22.85 11.81
N GLY A 103 -17.32 -23.01 12.38
CA GLY A 103 -16.44 -24.15 12.12
C GLY A 103 -15.52 -23.92 10.92
N GLU A 104 -14.55 -24.81 10.78
CA GLU A 104 -13.42 -24.69 9.88
C GLU A 104 -13.62 -25.29 8.49
N SER A 105 -14.66 -26.11 8.31
CA SER A 105 -14.79 -26.97 7.14
C SER A 105 -15.13 -26.20 5.87
N GLN A 106 -14.75 -26.79 4.72
CA GLN A 106 -15.07 -26.25 3.40
C GLN A 106 -16.56 -25.98 3.22
N SER A 107 -17.41 -26.89 3.74
CA SER A 107 -18.88 -26.76 3.69
C SER A 107 -19.39 -25.50 4.38
N LYS A 108 -18.62 -24.92 5.33
CA LYS A 108 -18.99 -23.70 6.05
C LYS A 108 -18.53 -22.43 5.35
N TYR A 109 -17.24 -22.35 5.00
CA TYR A 109 -16.73 -21.15 4.37
C TYR A 109 -17.08 -21.01 2.87
N LEU A 110 -17.59 -22.08 2.24
CA LEU A 110 -18.22 -22.03 0.92
C LEU A 110 -19.74 -21.79 0.97
N ASP A 111 -20.36 -21.81 2.15
CA ASP A 111 -21.77 -21.54 2.30
C ASP A 111 -22.05 -20.04 2.45
N ALA A 112 -22.75 -19.46 1.46
CA ALA A 112 -23.14 -18.05 1.47
C ALA A 112 -23.91 -17.63 2.73
N ARG A 113 -24.62 -18.56 3.38
CA ARG A 113 -25.40 -18.31 4.61
C ARG A 113 -24.52 -17.98 5.82
N CYS A 114 -23.22 -18.33 5.80
CA CYS A 114 -22.27 -17.99 6.86
C CYS A 114 -21.75 -16.54 6.77
N TYR A 115 -22.18 -15.76 5.77
CA TYR A 115 -21.74 -14.39 5.55
C TYR A 115 -22.89 -13.39 5.74
N ALA A 116 -22.55 -12.10 5.78
CA ALA A 116 -23.52 -11.03 5.93
C ALA A 116 -24.38 -10.85 4.67
N ALA A 117 -25.65 -10.49 4.87
CA ALA A 117 -26.57 -10.16 3.76
C ALA A 117 -26.51 -8.67 3.33
N SER A 118 -25.54 -7.90 3.84
CA SER A 118 -25.37 -6.48 3.52
C SER A 118 -25.07 -6.22 2.03
N LYS A 119 -25.35 -5.02 1.54
CA LYS A 119 -25.01 -4.61 0.15
C LYS A 119 -23.52 -4.80 -0.17
N GLY A 120 -22.64 -4.47 0.77
CA GLY A 120 -21.21 -4.65 0.62
C GLY A 120 -20.81 -6.12 0.47
N SER A 121 -21.36 -6.99 1.34
CA SER A 121 -21.14 -8.43 1.27
C SER A 121 -21.66 -9.02 -0.05
N LYS A 122 -22.90 -8.74 -0.41
CA LYS A 122 -23.51 -9.24 -1.66
C LYS A 122 -22.68 -8.93 -2.91
N ARG A 123 -22.00 -7.76 -2.94
CA ARG A 123 -21.14 -7.36 -4.06
C ARG A 123 -19.86 -8.18 -4.16
N VAL A 124 -19.25 -8.57 -3.04
CA VAL A 124 -17.94 -9.24 -3.03
C VAL A 124 -18.05 -10.76 -2.92
N LEU A 125 -19.14 -11.27 -2.32
CA LEU A 125 -19.31 -12.65 -1.94
C LEU A 125 -19.23 -13.66 -3.10
N PRO A 126 -19.85 -13.45 -4.29
CA PRO A 126 -19.77 -14.43 -5.36
C PRO A 126 -18.32 -14.67 -5.82
N LYS A 127 -17.55 -13.61 -6.00
CA LYS A 127 -16.13 -13.72 -6.38
C LYS A 127 -15.28 -14.31 -5.25
N LEU A 128 -15.62 -14.02 -4.00
CA LEU A 128 -14.95 -14.59 -2.82
C LEU A 128 -15.17 -16.10 -2.76
N LEU A 129 -16.41 -16.57 -2.89
CA LEU A 129 -16.75 -18.00 -2.84
C LEU A 129 -16.09 -18.77 -3.99
N ASN A 130 -16.12 -18.24 -5.22
CA ASN A 130 -15.44 -18.87 -6.36
C ASN A 130 -13.94 -19.01 -6.11
N MET A 131 -13.30 -17.98 -5.54
CA MET A 131 -11.88 -18.02 -5.21
C MET A 131 -11.58 -19.02 -4.08
N LEU A 132 -12.39 -19.04 -3.02
CA LEU A 132 -12.26 -20.00 -1.93
C LEU A 132 -12.47 -21.44 -2.42
N ASP A 133 -13.45 -21.67 -3.32
CA ASP A 133 -13.64 -22.98 -3.96
C ASP A 133 -12.42 -23.40 -4.79
N TYR A 134 -11.83 -22.47 -5.55
CA TYR A 134 -10.61 -22.75 -6.29
C TYR A 134 -9.46 -23.14 -5.35
N ILE A 135 -9.22 -22.37 -4.28
CA ILE A 135 -8.18 -22.65 -3.27
C ILE A 135 -8.42 -24.03 -2.63
N ALA A 136 -9.64 -24.28 -2.21
CA ALA A 136 -9.97 -25.51 -1.52
C ALA A 136 -9.86 -26.76 -2.41
N ASN A 137 -10.29 -26.68 -3.67
CA ASN A 137 -10.51 -27.86 -4.50
C ASN A 137 -9.56 -27.99 -5.70
N LYS A 138 -8.98 -26.88 -6.20
CA LYS A 138 -8.31 -26.88 -7.50
C LYS A 138 -6.87 -26.36 -7.46
N ASP A 139 -6.50 -25.54 -6.47
CA ASP A 139 -5.17 -24.92 -6.40
C ASP A 139 -4.07 -26.00 -6.26
N THR A 140 -3.17 -26.01 -7.23
CA THR A 140 -1.99 -26.91 -7.29
C THR A 140 -0.69 -26.19 -7.00
N SER A 141 -0.71 -24.86 -6.86
CA SER A 141 0.48 -24.04 -6.64
C SER A 141 1.02 -24.18 -5.22
N HIS A 142 0.17 -24.63 -4.28
CA HIS A 142 0.51 -24.77 -2.87
C HIS A 142 0.44 -26.24 -2.42
N GLU A 143 1.59 -26.85 -2.17
CA GLU A 143 1.69 -28.26 -1.79
C GLU A 143 0.89 -28.59 -0.51
N TYR A 144 0.88 -27.69 0.48
CA TYR A 144 0.11 -27.88 1.70
C TYR A 144 -1.40 -28.02 1.45
N LEU A 145 -1.96 -27.31 0.47
CA LEU A 145 -3.38 -27.48 0.10
C LEU A 145 -3.65 -28.87 -0.48
N ALA A 146 -2.77 -29.31 -1.37
CA ALA A 146 -2.85 -30.65 -1.95
C ALA A 146 -2.72 -31.74 -0.88
N TYR A 147 -1.85 -31.55 0.11
CA TYR A 147 -1.71 -32.45 1.26
C TYR A 147 -3.04 -32.54 2.06
N TYR A 148 -3.63 -31.41 2.46
CA TYR A 148 -4.88 -31.42 3.23
C TYR A 148 -6.03 -32.06 2.46
N ARG A 149 -6.15 -31.83 1.15
CA ARG A 149 -7.15 -32.48 0.29
C ARG A 149 -6.99 -34.00 0.26
N ARG A 150 -5.75 -34.49 0.15
CA ARG A 150 -5.49 -35.94 0.10
C ARG A 150 -5.70 -36.60 1.45
N ALA A 151 -5.11 -36.05 2.51
CA ALA A 151 -5.08 -36.65 3.83
C ALA A 151 -6.42 -36.53 4.58
N TYR A 152 -7.09 -35.37 4.48
CA TYR A 152 -8.27 -35.08 5.31
C TYR A 152 -9.55 -34.88 4.51
N LYS A 153 -9.50 -34.93 3.18
CA LYS A 153 -10.65 -34.63 2.29
C LYS A 153 -11.32 -33.29 2.59
N ASN A 154 -10.60 -32.40 3.25
CA ASN A 154 -11.03 -31.09 3.70
C ASN A 154 -9.82 -30.17 3.81
N VAL A 155 -9.95 -28.92 3.35
CA VAL A 155 -8.96 -27.86 3.58
C VAL A 155 -9.56 -26.90 4.60
N PRO A 156 -9.12 -26.90 5.86
CA PRO A 156 -9.66 -25.98 6.87
C PRO A 156 -9.41 -24.54 6.49
N LEU A 157 -10.30 -23.63 6.92
CA LEU A 157 -10.16 -22.22 6.56
C LEU A 157 -8.82 -21.61 6.99
N TRP A 158 -8.31 -21.97 8.19
CA TRP A 158 -6.99 -21.45 8.66
C TRP A 158 -5.81 -21.91 7.79
N VAL A 159 -6.00 -22.95 6.96
CA VAL A 159 -5.04 -23.36 5.93
C VAL A 159 -5.29 -22.59 4.64
N ALA A 160 -6.56 -22.54 4.19
CA ALA A 160 -6.96 -21.91 2.94
C ALA A 160 -6.58 -20.41 2.87
N VAL A 161 -6.71 -19.69 3.99
CA VAL A 161 -6.38 -18.23 4.04
C VAL A 161 -4.93 -17.93 3.73
N ASN A 162 -3.99 -18.90 3.85
CA ASN A 162 -2.58 -18.67 3.54
C ASN A 162 -2.31 -18.57 2.03
N ALA A 163 -3.21 -19.10 1.21
CA ALA A 163 -3.16 -18.92 -0.25
C ALA A 163 -3.90 -17.66 -0.72
N MET A 164 -4.52 -16.90 0.19
CA MET A 164 -5.23 -15.67 -0.15
C MET A 164 -4.30 -14.46 -0.15
N THR A 165 -4.48 -13.59 -1.13
CA THR A 165 -3.84 -12.27 -1.15
C THR A 165 -4.46 -11.33 -0.11
N PHE A 166 -3.74 -10.26 0.26
CA PHE A 166 -4.27 -9.26 1.20
C PHE A 166 -5.61 -8.65 0.73
N GLY A 167 -5.73 -8.36 -0.58
CA GLY A 167 -6.98 -7.89 -1.18
C GLY A 167 -8.13 -8.89 -1.05
N GLN A 168 -7.85 -10.18 -1.11
CA GLN A 168 -8.86 -11.24 -0.90
C GLN A 168 -9.27 -11.34 0.56
N ILE A 169 -8.33 -11.24 1.51
CA ILE A 169 -8.61 -11.14 2.95
C ILE A 169 -9.45 -9.91 3.27
N SER A 170 -9.15 -8.75 2.68
CA SER A 170 -9.97 -7.53 2.80
C SER A 170 -11.41 -7.74 2.32
N LYS A 171 -11.62 -8.46 1.22
CA LYS A 171 -12.96 -8.83 0.73
C LYS A 171 -13.66 -9.80 1.67
N MET A 172 -12.94 -10.78 2.22
CA MET A 172 -13.49 -11.70 3.21
C MET A 172 -13.93 -10.96 4.48
N LEU A 173 -13.10 -10.06 5.02
CA LEU A 173 -13.47 -9.19 6.13
C LEU A 173 -14.75 -8.39 5.83
N THR A 174 -14.87 -7.84 4.61
CA THR A 174 -16.08 -7.12 4.19
C THR A 174 -17.32 -8.02 4.20
N ALA A 175 -17.17 -9.29 3.83
CA ALA A 175 -18.24 -10.26 3.75
C ALA A 175 -18.68 -10.84 5.12
N LEU A 176 -17.84 -10.79 6.15
CA LEU A 176 -18.18 -11.26 7.50
C LEU A 176 -19.40 -10.53 8.07
N ARG A 177 -20.08 -11.15 9.02
CA ARG A 177 -21.16 -10.51 9.78
C ARG A 177 -20.61 -9.52 10.79
N ASP A 178 -21.45 -8.64 11.29
CA ASP A 178 -21.02 -7.53 12.15
C ASP A 178 -20.44 -8.01 13.50
N ASN A 179 -20.90 -9.16 14.02
CA ASN A 179 -20.36 -9.74 15.25
C ASN A 179 -18.89 -10.17 15.09
N GLU A 180 -18.56 -10.87 14.00
CA GLU A 180 -17.17 -11.28 13.72
C GLU A 180 -16.29 -10.05 13.47
N LYS A 181 -16.76 -9.07 12.67
CA LYS A 181 -16.07 -7.81 12.45
C LYS A 181 -15.79 -7.05 13.74
N ALA A 182 -16.77 -7.01 14.65
CA ALA A 182 -16.61 -6.33 15.94
C ALA A 182 -15.54 -7.00 16.81
N ARG A 183 -15.50 -8.34 16.85
CA ARG A 183 -14.48 -9.08 17.59
C ARG A 183 -13.08 -8.85 16.99
N ILE A 184 -12.98 -8.88 15.66
CA ILE A 184 -11.71 -8.57 14.98
C ILE A 184 -11.29 -7.12 15.30
N ALA A 185 -12.18 -6.15 15.18
CA ALA A 185 -11.88 -4.74 15.47
C ALA A 185 -11.39 -4.55 16.93
N LYS A 186 -12.05 -5.18 17.89
CA LYS A 186 -11.63 -5.18 19.29
C LYS A 186 -10.22 -5.75 19.47
N ARG A 187 -9.87 -6.83 18.75
CA ARG A 187 -8.52 -7.43 18.80
C ARG A 187 -7.42 -6.46 18.34
N PHE A 188 -7.74 -5.55 17.42
CA PHE A 188 -6.82 -4.50 16.96
C PHE A 188 -6.95 -3.19 17.74
N GLY A 189 -7.78 -3.11 18.77
CA GLY A 189 -8.01 -1.87 19.52
C GLY A 189 -8.78 -0.80 18.71
N VAL A 190 -9.39 -1.16 17.59
CA VAL A 190 -10.20 -0.26 16.76
C VAL A 190 -11.66 -0.32 17.24
N GLY A 191 -12.19 0.80 17.70
CA GLY A 191 -13.55 0.86 18.29
C GLY A 191 -14.67 0.62 17.26
N ASN A 192 -14.45 0.95 15.99
CA ASN A 192 -15.45 0.86 14.94
C ASN A 192 -15.05 -0.17 13.86
N PRO A 193 -15.84 -1.25 13.65
CA PRO A 193 -15.57 -2.25 12.63
C PRO A 193 -15.54 -1.70 11.18
N LYS A 194 -16.23 -0.58 10.92
CA LYS A 194 -16.20 0.09 9.61
C LYS A 194 -14.85 0.79 9.39
N GLU A 195 -14.27 1.38 10.42
CA GLU A 195 -12.91 1.94 10.37
C GLU A 195 -11.87 0.87 10.06
N LEU A 196 -11.91 -0.25 10.81
CA LEU A 196 -11.04 -1.39 10.54
C LEU A 196 -11.14 -1.83 9.07
N SER A 197 -12.35 -2.01 8.56
CA SER A 197 -12.58 -2.44 7.18
C SER A 197 -12.02 -1.45 6.17
N SER A 198 -12.12 -0.14 6.46
CA SER A 198 -11.55 0.92 5.62
C SER A 198 -10.02 0.90 5.65
N PHE A 199 -9.42 0.80 6.84
CA PHE A 199 -7.96 0.70 7.00
C PHE A 199 -7.41 -0.51 6.23
N ILE A 200 -7.98 -1.70 6.43
CA ILE A 200 -7.54 -2.92 5.75
C ILE A 200 -7.68 -2.80 4.23
N ARG A 201 -8.72 -2.15 3.74
CA ARG A 201 -8.93 -1.94 2.31
C ARG A 201 -7.87 -1.02 1.71
N VAL A 202 -7.55 0.09 2.38
CA VAL A 202 -6.50 1.03 1.96
C VAL A 202 -5.13 0.35 2.01
N LEU A 203 -4.80 -0.33 3.11
CA LEU A 203 -3.51 -1.02 3.23
C LEU A 203 -3.32 -2.12 2.18
N ALA A 204 -4.39 -2.83 1.79
CA ALA A 204 -4.32 -3.82 0.72
C ALA A 204 -4.01 -3.20 -0.66
N LEU A 205 -4.48 -1.97 -0.92
CA LEU A 205 -4.12 -1.23 -2.14
C LEU A 205 -2.66 -0.78 -2.11
N TYR A 206 -2.20 -0.18 -1.01
CA TYR A 206 -0.80 0.22 -0.87
C TYR A 206 0.16 -0.96 -0.92
N ARG A 207 -0.23 -2.13 -0.38
CA ARG A 207 0.58 -3.35 -0.50
C ARG A 207 0.80 -3.75 -1.96
N ASN A 208 -0.23 -3.62 -2.80
CA ASN A 208 -0.09 -3.91 -4.22
C ASN A 208 0.84 -2.91 -4.91
N VAL A 209 0.70 -1.61 -4.63
CA VAL A 209 1.62 -0.56 -5.14
C VAL A 209 3.07 -0.90 -4.79
N CYS A 210 3.35 -1.23 -3.52
CA CYS A 210 4.69 -1.60 -3.08
C CYS A 210 5.20 -2.88 -3.74
N ALA A 211 4.36 -3.93 -3.81
CA ALA A 211 4.76 -5.24 -4.33
C ALA A 211 4.98 -5.24 -5.85
N HIS A 212 4.31 -4.37 -6.59
CA HIS A 212 4.46 -4.25 -8.05
C HIS A 212 5.49 -3.19 -8.47
N GLY A 213 6.19 -2.56 -7.53
CA GLY A 213 7.19 -1.53 -7.84
C GLY A 213 6.61 -0.25 -8.45
N GLU A 214 5.31 0.02 -8.23
CA GLU A 214 4.68 1.25 -8.69
C GLU A 214 5.16 2.45 -7.86
N ARG A 215 5.09 3.66 -8.43
CA ARG A 215 5.46 4.90 -7.73
C ARG A 215 4.58 5.09 -6.49
N LEU A 216 5.21 5.10 -5.32
CA LEU A 216 4.54 5.16 -4.02
C LEU A 216 4.43 6.59 -3.48
N PHE A 217 5.54 7.34 -3.42
CA PHE A 217 5.64 8.58 -2.62
C PHE A 217 4.56 9.62 -2.94
N SER A 218 4.05 9.68 -4.16
CA SER A 218 2.96 10.56 -4.57
C SER A 218 1.68 9.83 -4.95
N HIS A 219 1.57 8.54 -4.54
CA HIS A 219 0.38 7.74 -4.83
C HIS A 219 -0.85 8.28 -4.08
N ARG A 220 -1.99 8.29 -4.78
CA ARG A 220 -3.30 8.60 -4.20
C ARG A 220 -4.24 7.41 -4.39
N CYS A 221 -4.76 6.87 -3.30
CA CYS A 221 -5.76 5.81 -3.35
C CYS A 221 -7.11 6.34 -3.85
N HIS A 222 -7.85 5.50 -4.56
CA HIS A 222 -9.27 5.78 -4.89
C HIS A 222 -10.24 5.47 -3.73
N VAL A 223 -9.72 5.06 -2.59
CA VAL A 223 -10.45 4.76 -1.35
C VAL A 223 -9.83 5.58 -0.25
N GLU A 224 -10.66 6.26 0.50
CA GLU A 224 -10.24 7.05 1.66
C GLU A 224 -10.40 6.29 2.98
N ILE A 225 -9.60 6.67 3.96
CA ILE A 225 -9.86 6.33 5.36
C ILE A 225 -10.84 7.33 5.98
N PRO A 226 -11.62 6.91 7.00
CA PRO A 226 -12.47 7.84 7.74
C PRO A 226 -11.63 8.87 8.50
N ASP A 227 -12.28 9.95 8.94
CA ASP A 227 -11.68 10.89 9.88
C ASP A 227 -11.32 10.17 11.17
N THR A 228 -10.10 10.37 11.62
CA THR A 228 -9.59 9.76 12.85
C THR A 228 -9.14 10.83 13.84
N ALA A 229 -9.00 10.44 15.12
CA ALA A 229 -8.45 11.34 16.13
C ALA A 229 -7.03 11.84 15.81
N LEU A 230 -6.26 11.08 14.99
CA LEU A 230 -4.91 11.48 14.60
C LEU A 230 -4.89 12.68 13.66
N HIS A 231 -5.87 12.83 12.78
CA HIS A 231 -5.96 14.01 11.90
C HIS A 231 -6.01 15.30 12.73
N ALA A 232 -6.91 15.35 13.72
CA ALA A 232 -7.04 16.51 14.61
C ALA A 232 -5.80 16.70 15.51
N LYS A 233 -5.29 15.60 16.11
CA LYS A 233 -4.14 15.66 17.03
C LYS A 233 -2.85 16.10 16.34
N LEU A 234 -2.70 15.83 15.04
CA LEU A 234 -1.58 16.27 14.22
C LEU A 234 -1.76 17.67 13.63
N GLY A 235 -2.89 18.34 13.94
CA GLY A 235 -3.16 19.68 13.46
C GLY A 235 -3.38 19.76 11.95
N ILE A 236 -3.85 18.68 11.32
CA ILE A 236 -4.14 18.69 9.88
C ILE A 236 -5.33 19.61 9.64
N GLU A 237 -5.13 20.60 8.80
CA GLU A 237 -6.19 21.58 8.44
C GLU A 237 -7.31 20.91 7.66
N LYS A 238 -8.50 21.47 7.78
CA LYS A 238 -9.65 21.09 6.94
C LYS A 238 -9.83 22.04 5.78
N ILE A 239 -10.05 21.49 4.59
CA ILE A 239 -10.45 22.19 3.39
C ILE A 239 -11.93 21.82 3.13
N GLY A 240 -12.84 22.71 3.50
CA GLY A 240 -14.27 22.37 3.55
C GLY A 240 -14.58 21.31 4.62
N PRO A 241 -15.28 20.20 4.28
CA PRO A 241 -15.62 19.15 5.23
C PRO A 241 -14.44 18.20 5.51
N ASP A 242 -13.45 18.11 4.63
CA ASP A 242 -12.42 17.08 4.62
C ASP A 242 -11.06 17.59 5.09
N TYR A 243 -10.25 16.72 5.68
CA TYR A 243 -8.86 17.01 6.00
C TYR A 243 -8.02 17.15 4.73
N ALA A 244 -7.10 18.10 4.72
CA ALA A 244 -6.24 18.43 3.58
C ALA A 244 -5.33 17.27 3.14
N CYS A 245 -4.94 16.41 4.08
CA CYS A 245 -4.12 15.23 3.84
C CYS A 245 -4.44 14.10 4.82
N GLY A 246 -3.81 12.93 4.61
CA GLY A 246 -4.02 11.75 5.44
C GLY A 246 -5.28 10.95 5.11
N LYS A 247 -5.96 11.24 4.01
CA LYS A 247 -7.21 10.58 3.62
C LYS A 247 -7.02 9.52 2.51
N VAL A 248 -6.30 9.87 1.46
CA VAL A 248 -6.11 9.05 0.25
C VAL A 248 -4.64 8.92 -0.15
N ASP A 249 -3.76 9.69 0.46
CA ASP A 249 -2.32 9.76 0.22
C ASP A 249 -1.53 8.72 1.03
N VAL A 250 -0.22 8.71 0.89
CA VAL A 250 0.67 7.77 1.61
C VAL A 250 0.50 7.89 3.12
N PHE A 251 0.23 9.12 3.62
CA PHE A 251 0.03 9.32 5.05
C PHE A 251 -1.24 8.63 5.58
N SER A 252 -2.25 8.45 4.75
CA SER A 252 -3.44 7.65 5.10
C SER A 252 -3.08 6.20 5.48
N ALA A 253 -2.12 5.61 4.75
CA ALA A 253 -1.60 4.29 5.09
C ALA A 253 -0.77 4.31 6.39
N VAL A 254 0.02 5.37 6.63
CA VAL A 254 0.76 5.55 7.89
C VAL A 254 -0.19 5.65 9.08
N ILE A 255 -1.29 6.41 8.95
CA ILE A 255 -2.35 6.48 9.96
C ILE A 255 -2.95 5.09 10.21
N ALA A 256 -3.35 4.37 9.17
CA ALA A 256 -3.92 3.03 9.29
C ALA A 256 -2.93 2.05 9.97
N LEU A 257 -1.64 2.11 9.61
CA LEU A 257 -0.58 1.32 10.26
C LEU A 257 -0.44 1.67 11.75
N ARG A 258 -0.60 2.94 12.13
CA ARG A 258 -0.54 3.36 13.54
C ARG A 258 -1.64 2.70 14.38
N TYR A 259 -2.82 2.48 13.81
CA TYR A 259 -3.92 1.77 14.48
C TYR A 259 -3.73 0.25 14.52
N LEU A 260 -3.03 -0.35 13.56
CA LEU A 260 -3.05 -1.81 13.37
C LEU A 260 -1.75 -2.52 13.79
N LEU A 261 -0.65 -1.80 13.87
CA LEU A 261 0.61 -2.32 14.40
C LEU A 261 0.65 -2.16 15.92
N ARG A 262 1.38 -3.04 16.60
CA ARG A 262 1.74 -2.82 18.00
C ARG A 262 2.61 -1.57 18.12
N ASP A 263 2.64 -0.98 19.31
CA ASP A 263 3.37 0.27 19.54
C ASP A 263 4.88 0.15 19.24
N ASP A 264 5.49 -0.97 19.62
CA ASP A 264 6.89 -1.28 19.31
C ASP A 264 7.15 -1.42 17.80
N GLU A 265 6.28 -2.15 17.10
CA GLU A 265 6.37 -2.33 15.65
C GLU A 265 6.19 -1.00 14.89
N PHE A 266 5.23 -0.18 15.31
CA PHE A 266 5.02 1.12 14.69
C PHE A 266 6.16 2.11 14.97
N LYS A 267 6.73 2.12 16.18
CA LYS A 267 7.92 2.93 16.49
C LYS A 267 9.12 2.53 15.62
N ALA A 268 9.35 1.23 15.43
CA ALA A 268 10.41 0.73 14.55
C ALA A 268 10.18 1.14 13.09
N PHE A 269 8.94 0.97 12.58
CA PHE A 269 8.54 1.42 11.24
C PHE A 269 8.79 2.93 11.07
N LYS A 270 8.28 3.74 11.99
CA LYS A 270 8.46 5.19 11.96
C LYS A 270 9.93 5.60 11.96
N ALA A 271 10.77 4.94 12.75
CA ALA A 271 12.21 5.25 12.81
C ALA A 271 12.89 5.01 11.45
N LYS A 272 12.52 3.94 10.74
CA LYS A 272 13.00 3.68 9.37
C LYS A 272 12.49 4.78 8.41
N LEU A 273 11.21 5.12 8.47
CA LEU A 273 10.59 6.13 7.62
C LEU A 273 11.24 7.52 7.81
N VAL A 274 11.51 7.92 9.07
CA VAL A 274 12.21 9.18 9.36
C VAL A 274 13.62 9.18 8.78
N ARG A 275 14.35 8.06 8.87
CA ARG A 275 15.70 7.96 8.30
C ARG A 275 15.68 8.04 6.78
N CYS A 276 14.77 7.35 6.12
CA CYS A 276 14.61 7.39 4.67
C CYS A 276 14.33 8.82 4.18
N VAL A 277 13.34 9.52 4.76
CA VAL A 277 13.00 10.90 4.41
C VAL A 277 14.17 11.84 4.67
N ASN A 278 14.80 11.77 5.85
CA ASN A 278 15.93 12.64 6.18
C ASN A 278 17.17 12.32 5.32
N GLY A 279 17.39 11.04 4.99
CA GLY A 279 18.50 10.61 4.12
C GLY A 279 18.38 11.24 2.74
N TYR A 280 17.21 11.16 2.11
CA TYR A 280 16.95 11.78 0.83
C TYR A 280 17.18 13.32 0.88
N LEU A 281 16.57 13.99 1.86
CA LEU A 281 16.69 15.45 2.02
C LEU A 281 18.12 15.93 2.32
N SER A 282 18.99 15.06 2.85
CA SER A 282 20.39 15.39 3.12
C SER A 282 21.31 15.13 1.92
N SER A 283 20.91 14.23 1.01
CA SER A 283 21.71 13.87 -0.17
C SER A 283 21.29 14.63 -1.43
N ASP A 284 20.07 15.13 -1.49
CA ASP A 284 19.49 15.79 -2.65
C ASP A 284 18.59 16.97 -2.21
N GLU A 285 18.97 18.18 -2.61
CA GLU A 285 18.22 19.41 -2.32
C GLU A 285 17.28 19.83 -3.46
N SER A 286 17.20 19.06 -4.54
CA SER A 286 16.42 19.37 -5.75
C SER A 286 14.90 19.45 -5.49
N ILE A 287 14.42 18.68 -4.49
CA ILE A 287 13.06 18.75 -3.96
C ILE A 287 13.15 19.11 -2.47
N GLY A 288 12.73 20.31 -2.11
CA GLY A 288 12.70 20.74 -0.72
C GLY A 288 11.71 19.91 0.15
N GLU A 289 11.97 19.90 1.49
CA GLU A 289 11.18 19.10 2.46
C GLU A 289 9.67 19.36 2.33
N GLU A 290 9.26 20.61 2.25
CA GLU A 290 7.83 20.99 2.15
C GLU A 290 7.15 20.30 0.95
N ARG A 291 7.77 20.38 -0.22
CA ARG A 291 7.23 19.81 -1.46
C ARG A 291 7.22 18.29 -1.45
N LEU A 292 8.24 17.66 -0.85
CA LEU A 292 8.28 16.20 -0.68
C LEU A 292 7.15 15.74 0.25
N LEU A 293 6.99 16.38 1.41
CA LEU A 293 5.96 16.05 2.38
C LEU A 293 4.55 16.29 1.80
N GLU A 294 4.33 17.38 1.08
CA GLU A 294 3.08 17.66 0.38
C GLU A 294 2.75 16.55 -0.65
N ALA A 295 3.74 16.14 -1.45
CA ALA A 295 3.56 15.06 -2.41
C ALA A 295 3.16 13.74 -1.74
N MET A 296 3.71 13.45 -0.57
CA MET A 296 3.40 12.26 0.23
C MET A 296 2.09 12.40 1.03
N GLY A 297 1.55 13.61 1.18
CA GLY A 297 0.41 13.93 2.04
C GLY A 297 0.75 13.94 3.52
N PHE A 298 1.99 14.25 3.88
CA PHE A 298 2.48 14.27 5.25
C PHE A 298 2.32 15.68 5.83
N PRO A 299 1.63 15.84 6.99
CA PRO A 299 1.59 17.12 7.66
C PRO A 299 2.95 17.46 8.28
N ALA A 300 3.26 18.75 8.48
CA ALA A 300 4.53 19.18 9.06
C ALA A 300 4.88 18.45 10.39
N GLU A 301 3.87 18.17 11.20
CA GLU A 301 4.01 17.55 12.51
C GLU A 301 3.97 16.00 12.47
N TRP A 302 4.07 15.36 11.29
CA TRP A 302 3.92 13.91 11.13
C TRP A 302 4.83 13.08 12.04
N LYS A 303 6.02 13.58 12.35
CA LYS A 303 6.99 12.92 13.24
C LYS A 303 6.47 12.79 14.68
N LYS A 304 5.42 13.56 15.07
CA LYS A 304 4.79 13.52 16.39
C LYS A 304 3.72 12.42 16.54
N ILE A 305 3.38 11.69 15.49
CA ILE A 305 2.30 10.67 15.46
C ILE A 305 2.39 9.63 16.58
N THR A 306 3.60 9.29 17.06
CA THR A 306 3.82 8.35 18.18
C THR A 306 3.58 8.94 19.57
N ARG A 307 3.43 10.26 19.70
CA ARG A 307 3.14 10.91 21.00
C ARG A 307 1.69 10.72 21.43
N TYR A 308 0.82 10.39 20.51
CA TYR A 308 -0.61 10.27 20.76
C TYR A 308 -0.99 8.82 21.06
N LYS A 309 -1.64 8.62 22.22
CA LYS A 309 -2.31 7.36 22.53
C LYS A 309 -3.59 7.23 21.70
N LEU A 310 -3.84 6.02 21.22
CA LEU A 310 -5.04 5.63 20.48
C LEU A 310 -6.01 4.92 21.39
#